data_fbefccab6c738fbdf7359a919fd9dfb0
#
_entry.id   fbefccab6c738fbdf7359a919fd9dfb0
#
_cell.length_a   1.000
_cell.length_b   1.000
_cell.length_c   1.000
_cell.angle_alpha   90.00
_cell.angle_beta   90.00
_cell.angle_gamma   90.00
#
_symmetry.space_group_name_H-M   'P 1'
#
loop_
_entity.id
_entity.type
_entity.pdbx_description
1 polymer ?
#
loop_
_entity_poly.entity_id
_entity_poly.type
_entity_poly.pdbx_seq_one_letter_code
_entity_poly.pdbx_strand_id
1 'polypeptide(L)'
;MANSYFQFKQFIIHQDRCAMKVTTNSCLFGAWVAEEAGSQQSEAGNVLDIGTGTGLLSLMLAQKNNSLITSVEIDKDAFLQASENITVSPWKDRIKIFHADIREFSSPVLYDIIVSNSPFYENEWPSGNSKRNTAHHSSELSFEDLVAIISAMLKPKGKFYLLLPYKRNEEIMKLLDLRKMMVTQNILVRQSYDHNYFRFMIEGSFEKSANTLTKEIAIKNKSNEYTKEFTALLKDYYLYM
;
A
#
# COMPACT_ATOMS: atom_id res chain seq x y z
N MET A 1 -19.63 3.61 -17.04
CA MET A 1 -19.70 3.89 -15.59
C MET A 1 -18.59 3.11 -14.92
N ALA A 2 -17.85 3.69 -13.98
CA ALA A 2 -16.84 2.95 -13.22
C ALA A 2 -17.57 1.92 -12.33
N ASN A 3 -17.03 0.70 -12.22
CA ASN A 3 -17.61 -0.34 -11.37
C ASN A 3 -17.71 0.13 -9.93
N SER A 4 -18.88 -0.08 -9.31
CA SER A 4 -19.12 0.27 -7.89
C SER A 4 -18.45 -0.72 -6.93
N TYR A 5 -18.03 -1.87 -7.40
CA TYR A 5 -17.36 -2.89 -6.61
C TYR A 5 -16.31 -3.66 -7.42
N PHE A 6 -15.40 -4.33 -6.70
CA PHE A 6 -14.46 -5.32 -7.24
C PHE A 6 -14.55 -6.61 -6.42
N GLN A 7 -14.78 -7.74 -7.10
CA GLN A 7 -14.95 -9.03 -6.44
C GLN A 7 -13.66 -9.86 -6.50
N PHE A 8 -13.20 -10.27 -5.33
CA PHE A 8 -12.12 -11.24 -5.13
C PHE A 8 -12.69 -12.62 -4.79
N LYS A 9 -11.85 -13.65 -4.71
CA LYS A 9 -12.28 -15.02 -4.37
C LYS A 9 -12.91 -15.12 -2.98
N GLN A 10 -12.42 -14.37 -2.01
CA GLN A 10 -12.83 -14.50 -0.61
C GLN A 10 -13.50 -13.24 -0.02
N PHE A 11 -13.49 -12.11 -0.74
CA PHE A 11 -14.11 -10.85 -0.29
C PHE A 11 -14.53 -9.98 -1.47
N ILE A 12 -15.34 -8.98 -1.18
CA ILE A 12 -15.77 -7.96 -2.14
C ILE A 12 -15.33 -6.60 -1.61
N ILE A 13 -14.82 -5.75 -2.50
CA ILE A 13 -14.54 -4.34 -2.22
C ILE A 13 -15.61 -3.49 -2.89
N HIS A 14 -16.49 -2.88 -2.11
CA HIS A 14 -17.32 -1.77 -2.56
C HIS A 14 -16.47 -0.50 -2.59
N GLN A 15 -16.66 0.35 -3.60
CA GLN A 15 -15.77 1.49 -3.86
C GLN A 15 -16.48 2.71 -4.45
N ASP A 16 -17.78 2.77 -4.34
CA ASP A 16 -18.60 3.86 -4.90
C ASP A 16 -18.36 5.19 -4.21
N ARG A 17 -18.00 5.21 -2.92
CA ARG A 17 -17.68 6.40 -2.12
C ARG A 17 -16.20 6.80 -2.15
N CYS A 18 -15.31 5.92 -2.58
CA CYS A 18 -13.88 6.22 -2.60
C CYS A 18 -13.47 6.99 -3.85
N ALA A 19 -12.68 8.04 -3.68
CA ALA A 19 -12.07 8.78 -4.78
C ALA A 19 -11.10 7.88 -5.57
N MET A 20 -10.29 7.07 -4.87
CA MET A 20 -9.41 6.08 -5.47
C MET A 20 -10.08 4.70 -5.54
N LYS A 21 -10.21 4.19 -6.75
CA LYS A 21 -10.73 2.84 -7.01
C LYS A 21 -9.62 1.80 -6.89
N VAL A 22 -10.02 0.53 -6.71
CA VAL A 22 -9.11 -0.62 -6.83
C VAL A 22 -8.44 -0.57 -8.19
N THR A 23 -7.10 -0.67 -8.19
CA THR A 23 -6.28 -0.69 -9.40
C THR A 23 -5.46 -1.98 -9.47
N THR A 24 -5.05 -2.36 -10.68
CA THR A 24 -4.21 -3.56 -10.88
C THR A 24 -2.90 -3.50 -10.09
N ASN A 25 -2.27 -2.32 -10.01
CA ASN A 25 -1.03 -2.15 -9.25
C ASN A 25 -1.25 -2.19 -7.73
N SER A 26 -2.39 -1.70 -7.22
CA SER A 26 -2.71 -1.86 -5.79
C SER A 26 -2.97 -3.33 -5.42
N CYS A 27 -3.62 -4.09 -6.30
CA CYS A 27 -3.78 -5.54 -6.10
C CYS A 27 -2.44 -6.29 -6.17
N LEU A 28 -1.57 -5.95 -7.15
CA LEU A 28 -0.24 -6.53 -7.25
C LEU A 28 0.58 -6.26 -5.98
N PHE A 29 0.57 -5.02 -5.51
CA PHE A 29 1.25 -4.62 -4.27
C PHE A 29 0.73 -5.37 -3.06
N GLY A 30 -0.60 -5.40 -2.86
CA GLY A 30 -1.22 -6.12 -1.75
C GLY A 30 -0.90 -7.61 -1.75
N ALA A 31 -0.89 -8.26 -2.92
CA ALA A 31 -0.55 -9.66 -3.04
C ALA A 31 0.92 -9.94 -2.73
N TRP A 32 1.83 -9.11 -3.23
CA TRP A 32 3.26 -9.21 -2.92
C TRP A 32 3.54 -9.03 -1.43
N VAL A 33 3.01 -7.97 -0.82
CA VAL A 33 3.20 -7.73 0.62
C VAL A 33 2.63 -8.87 1.45
N ALA A 34 1.46 -9.39 1.08
CA ALA A 34 0.84 -10.49 1.80
C ALA A 34 1.66 -11.80 1.74
N GLU A 35 2.32 -12.06 0.60
CA GLU A 35 3.23 -13.20 0.46
C GLU A 35 4.50 -13.03 1.28
N GLU A 36 5.17 -11.86 1.20
CA GLU A 36 6.37 -11.56 1.99
C GLU A 36 6.09 -11.57 3.50
N ALA A 37 4.97 -10.97 3.92
CA ALA A 37 4.55 -10.94 5.32
C ALA A 37 4.17 -12.34 5.84
N GLY A 38 3.49 -13.16 5.03
CA GLY A 38 3.08 -14.51 5.40
C GLY A 38 4.25 -15.48 5.54
N SER A 39 5.30 -15.31 4.76
CA SER A 39 6.49 -16.17 4.79
C SER A 39 7.38 -15.99 6.02
N GLN A 40 7.24 -14.86 6.73
CA GLN A 40 8.17 -14.43 7.78
C GLN A 40 7.61 -14.49 9.19
N GLN A 41 6.30 -14.65 9.38
CA GLN A 41 5.67 -14.63 10.70
C GLN A 41 5.09 -16.00 11.07
N SER A 42 5.72 -16.64 12.05
CA SER A 42 5.14 -17.79 12.76
C SER A 42 4.10 -17.35 13.80
N GLU A 43 4.05 -16.08 14.19
CA GLU A 43 3.15 -15.50 15.19
C GLU A 43 2.39 -14.29 14.63
N ALA A 44 1.21 -14.00 15.21
CA ALA A 44 0.40 -12.85 14.85
C ALA A 44 1.12 -11.55 15.21
N GLY A 45 1.52 -10.77 14.20
CA GLY A 45 2.13 -9.46 14.37
C GLY A 45 1.12 -8.31 14.31
N ASN A 46 1.59 -7.09 14.57
CA ASN A 46 0.83 -5.86 14.40
C ASN A 46 1.17 -5.22 13.06
N VAL A 47 0.16 -4.95 12.25
CA VAL A 47 0.29 -4.28 10.95
C VAL A 47 -0.38 -2.92 11.00
N LEU A 48 0.25 -1.90 10.41
CA LEU A 48 -0.34 -0.58 10.16
C LEU A 48 -0.52 -0.38 8.66
N ASP A 49 -1.75 -0.09 8.25
CA ASP A 49 -2.11 0.30 6.88
C ASP A 49 -2.41 1.79 6.84
N ILE A 50 -1.49 2.57 6.26
CA ILE A 50 -1.56 4.05 6.19
C ILE A 50 -2.28 4.47 4.92
N GLY A 51 -3.40 5.19 5.05
CA GLY A 51 -4.24 5.61 3.94
C GLY A 51 -4.94 4.42 3.30
N THR A 52 -5.70 3.67 4.10
CA THR A 52 -6.27 2.37 3.69
C THR A 52 -7.27 2.46 2.53
N GLY A 53 -7.84 3.63 2.26
CA GLY A 53 -8.77 3.87 1.17
C GLY A 53 -10.00 2.96 1.25
N THR A 54 -10.10 2.00 0.35
CA THR A 54 -11.19 1.01 0.33
C THR A 54 -11.04 -0.13 1.34
N GLY A 55 -9.94 -0.20 2.08
CA GLY A 55 -9.59 -1.34 2.93
C GLY A 55 -8.92 -2.50 2.17
N LEU A 56 -8.53 -2.29 0.90
CA LEU A 56 -8.00 -3.34 0.04
C LEU A 56 -6.77 -4.03 0.62
N LEU A 57 -5.75 -3.27 1.00
CA LEU A 57 -4.48 -3.83 1.49
C LEU A 57 -4.72 -4.61 2.79
N SER A 58 -5.48 -4.04 3.72
CA SER A 58 -5.84 -4.68 4.97
C SER A 58 -6.54 -6.03 4.76
N LEU A 59 -7.49 -6.12 3.81
CA LEU A 59 -8.20 -7.37 3.51
C LEU A 59 -7.31 -8.39 2.80
N MET A 60 -6.46 -7.96 1.87
CA MET A 60 -5.50 -8.85 1.20
C MET A 60 -4.48 -9.44 2.18
N LEU A 61 -3.96 -8.63 3.11
CA LEU A 61 -3.05 -9.08 4.16
C LEU A 61 -3.76 -10.05 5.12
N ALA A 62 -4.96 -9.71 5.59
CA ALA A 62 -5.72 -10.55 6.51
C ALA A 62 -6.07 -11.93 5.92
N GLN A 63 -6.19 -12.06 4.59
CA GLN A 63 -6.39 -13.33 3.91
C GLN A 63 -5.19 -14.28 4.05
N LYS A 64 -3.97 -13.75 4.16
CA LYS A 64 -2.73 -14.55 4.09
C LYS A 64 -2.03 -14.74 5.43
N ASN A 65 -2.32 -13.91 6.41
CA ASN A 65 -1.68 -14.00 7.72
C ASN A 65 -2.66 -13.78 8.87
N ASN A 66 -2.23 -14.04 10.10
CA ASN A 66 -3.05 -13.91 11.31
C ASN A 66 -2.80 -12.60 12.08
N SER A 67 -2.19 -11.60 11.46
CA SER A 67 -1.85 -10.33 12.10
C SER A 67 -3.08 -9.54 12.54
N LEU A 68 -2.90 -8.71 13.57
CA LEU A 68 -3.82 -7.66 13.94
C LEU A 68 -3.52 -6.42 13.10
N ILE A 69 -4.48 -5.93 12.37
CA ILE A 69 -4.31 -4.84 11.42
C ILE A 69 -4.98 -3.58 11.95
N THR A 70 -4.22 -2.51 12.04
CA THR A 70 -4.69 -1.16 12.28
C THR A 70 -4.66 -0.40 10.98
N SER A 71 -5.82 0.07 10.53
CA SER A 71 -5.98 0.86 9.31
C SER A 71 -6.32 2.29 9.67
N VAL A 72 -5.68 3.27 9.04
CA VAL A 72 -5.94 4.70 9.27
C VAL A 72 -6.31 5.35 7.95
N GLU A 73 -7.41 6.13 7.95
CA GLU A 73 -7.92 6.84 6.78
C GLU A 73 -8.38 8.24 7.17
N ILE A 74 -7.91 9.24 6.44
CA ILE A 74 -8.25 10.65 6.70
C ILE A 74 -9.55 11.07 6.01
N ASP A 75 -9.86 10.51 4.84
CA ASP A 75 -11.08 10.81 4.10
C ASP A 75 -12.27 10.07 4.73
N LYS A 76 -13.30 10.84 5.10
CA LYS A 76 -14.47 10.30 5.80
C LYS A 76 -15.26 9.30 4.96
N ASP A 77 -15.40 9.54 3.67
CA ASP A 77 -16.21 8.68 2.80
C ASP A 77 -15.48 7.38 2.51
N ALA A 78 -14.15 7.43 2.31
CA ALA A 78 -13.31 6.25 2.21
C ALA A 78 -13.26 5.45 3.51
N PHE A 79 -13.15 6.11 4.68
CA PHE A 79 -13.23 5.46 5.99
C PHE A 79 -14.56 4.69 6.16
N LEU A 80 -15.69 5.32 5.85
CA LEU A 80 -17.00 4.65 5.93
C LEU A 80 -17.08 3.46 4.99
N GLN A 81 -16.59 3.60 3.75
CA GLN A 81 -16.58 2.51 2.77
C GLN A 81 -15.68 1.36 3.22
N ALA A 82 -14.47 1.64 3.69
CA ALA A 82 -13.57 0.62 4.22
C ALA A 82 -14.15 -0.09 5.45
N SER A 83 -14.80 0.66 6.35
CA SER A 83 -15.48 0.10 7.52
C SER A 83 -16.56 -0.91 7.12
N GLU A 84 -17.37 -0.60 6.11
CA GLU A 84 -18.37 -1.50 5.57
C GLU A 84 -17.71 -2.75 4.94
N ASN A 85 -16.70 -2.58 4.09
CA ASN A 85 -15.97 -3.68 3.46
C ASN A 85 -15.34 -4.63 4.50
N ILE A 86 -14.73 -4.08 5.54
CA ILE A 86 -14.11 -4.84 6.63
C ILE A 86 -15.17 -5.59 7.43
N THR A 87 -16.28 -4.93 7.79
CA THR A 87 -17.34 -5.52 8.64
C THR A 87 -17.98 -6.76 8.02
N VAL A 88 -18.11 -6.79 6.69
CA VAL A 88 -18.68 -7.95 5.99
C VAL A 88 -17.64 -9.02 5.64
N SER A 89 -16.35 -8.76 5.90
CA SER A 89 -15.27 -9.69 5.60
C SER A 89 -15.14 -10.81 6.64
N PRO A 90 -14.52 -11.95 6.29
CA PRO A 90 -14.22 -13.03 7.25
C PRO A 90 -13.22 -12.59 8.34
N TRP A 91 -12.54 -11.46 8.19
CA TRP A 91 -11.43 -11.02 9.06
C TRP A 91 -11.75 -9.78 9.91
N LYS A 92 -13.03 -9.42 10.01
CA LYS A 92 -13.51 -8.23 10.75
C LYS A 92 -12.95 -8.10 12.17
N ASP A 93 -12.77 -9.22 12.86
CA ASP A 93 -12.33 -9.24 14.25
C ASP A 93 -10.82 -8.95 14.41
N ARG A 94 -10.06 -8.98 13.30
CA ARG A 94 -8.62 -8.71 13.28
C ARG A 94 -8.23 -7.38 12.64
N ILE A 95 -9.18 -6.65 12.08
CA ILE A 95 -8.94 -5.38 11.40
C ILE A 95 -9.69 -4.27 12.14
N LYS A 96 -8.93 -3.29 12.66
CA LYS A 96 -9.49 -2.07 13.25
C LYS A 96 -9.19 -0.89 12.35
N ILE A 97 -10.22 -0.10 12.04
CA ILE A 97 -10.06 1.10 11.22
C ILE A 97 -10.36 2.36 12.03
N PHE A 98 -9.56 3.40 11.81
CA PHE A 98 -9.67 4.71 12.46
C PHE A 98 -9.82 5.81 11.42
N HIS A 99 -10.80 6.70 11.64
CA HIS A 99 -10.93 7.94 10.89
C HIS A 99 -10.04 8.99 11.55
N ALA A 100 -8.84 9.17 11.02
CA ALA A 100 -7.85 10.08 11.59
C ALA A 100 -6.81 10.53 10.55
N ASP A 101 -6.19 11.66 10.80
CA ASP A 101 -4.94 12.01 10.16
C ASP A 101 -3.81 11.18 10.79
N ILE A 102 -3.06 10.47 9.98
CA ILE A 102 -1.97 9.63 10.47
C ILE A 102 -0.87 10.45 11.17
N ARG A 103 -0.72 11.74 10.86
CA ARG A 103 0.23 12.66 11.52
C ARG A 103 -0.14 12.94 12.98
N GLU A 104 -1.42 12.82 13.29
CA GLU A 104 -1.97 13.03 14.65
C GLU A 104 -2.33 11.70 15.34
N PHE A 105 -2.27 10.59 14.59
CA PHE A 105 -2.62 9.28 15.10
C PHE A 105 -1.58 8.78 16.10
N SER A 106 -2.05 8.41 17.30
CA SER A 106 -1.22 7.82 18.35
C SER A 106 -1.55 6.35 18.54
N SER A 107 -0.55 5.51 18.54
CA SER A 107 -0.68 4.08 18.81
C SER A 107 0.07 3.70 20.10
N PRO A 108 -0.53 2.86 20.96
CA PRO A 108 0.15 2.35 22.15
C PRO A 108 1.22 1.29 21.84
N VAL A 109 1.28 0.82 20.59
CA VAL A 109 2.19 -0.24 20.14
C VAL A 109 2.98 0.18 18.90
N LEU A 110 4.17 -0.37 18.75
CA LEU A 110 4.91 -0.34 17.51
C LEU A 110 4.48 -1.49 16.61
N TYR A 111 4.66 -1.31 15.30
CA TYR A 111 4.21 -2.24 14.29
C TYR A 111 5.35 -3.13 13.77
N ASP A 112 5.04 -4.39 13.52
CA ASP A 112 5.94 -5.34 12.85
C ASP A 112 6.02 -5.05 11.36
N ILE A 113 4.88 -4.60 10.80
CA ILE A 113 4.74 -4.27 9.39
C ILE A 113 4.01 -2.93 9.25
N ILE A 114 4.51 -2.05 8.38
CA ILE A 114 3.81 -0.84 7.95
C ILE A 114 3.67 -0.90 6.44
N VAL A 115 2.44 -0.71 5.94
CA VAL A 115 2.15 -0.66 4.51
C VAL A 115 1.52 0.68 4.13
N SER A 116 1.83 1.18 2.95
CA SER A 116 1.14 2.34 2.38
C SER A 116 1.10 2.31 0.85
N ASN A 117 -0.08 2.59 0.32
CA ASN A 117 -0.34 2.92 -1.08
C ASN A 117 -1.12 4.24 -1.15
N SER A 118 -0.74 5.20 -0.34
CA SER A 118 -1.40 6.51 -0.32
C SER A 118 -1.26 7.23 -1.67
N PRO A 119 -2.29 8.00 -2.08
CA PRO A 119 -2.19 8.81 -3.29
C PRO A 119 -1.19 9.94 -3.04
N PHE A 120 0.05 9.73 -3.47
CA PHE A 120 1.00 10.82 -3.61
C PHE A 120 0.65 11.52 -4.91
N TYR A 121 -0.12 12.61 -4.82
CA TYR A 121 -0.53 13.35 -6.00
C TYR A 121 0.72 13.78 -6.76
N GLU A 122 0.76 13.35 -7.99
CA GLU A 122 1.71 13.83 -8.97
C GLU A 122 1.28 15.26 -9.32
N ASN A 123 1.68 16.25 -8.51
CA ASN A 123 1.47 17.65 -8.86
C ASN A 123 2.22 17.97 -10.15
N GLU A 124 1.59 17.66 -11.28
CA GLU A 124 1.85 18.33 -12.53
C GLU A 124 1.17 19.69 -12.43
N TRP A 125 1.95 20.72 -12.10
CA TRP A 125 1.64 22.16 -12.13
C TRP A 125 0.40 22.62 -11.36
N PRO A 126 0.51 23.68 -10.54
CA PRO A 126 -0.65 24.30 -9.93
C PRO A 126 -1.60 24.75 -11.03
N SER A 127 -2.79 24.15 -11.12
CA SER A 127 -3.88 24.76 -11.86
C SER A 127 -4.06 26.17 -11.30
N GLY A 128 -4.14 27.21 -12.16
CA GLY A 128 -4.05 28.63 -11.80
C GLY A 128 -5.07 29.18 -10.77
N ASN A 129 -5.58 28.35 -9.88
CA ASN A 129 -6.53 28.68 -8.82
C ASN A 129 -5.88 28.46 -7.45
N SER A 130 -5.09 29.45 -6.99
CA SER A 130 -4.27 29.41 -5.77
C SER A 130 -5.04 29.06 -4.48
N LYS A 131 -6.32 29.40 -4.37
CA LYS A 131 -7.15 29.13 -3.19
C LYS A 131 -7.60 27.66 -3.06
N ARG A 132 -7.74 26.92 -4.15
CA ARG A 132 -8.00 25.48 -4.13
C ARG A 132 -6.73 24.68 -3.80
N ASN A 133 -5.60 25.13 -4.32
CA ASN A 133 -4.31 24.47 -4.10
C ASN A 133 -3.89 24.51 -2.62
N THR A 134 -4.09 25.61 -1.89
CA THR A 134 -3.70 25.73 -0.47
C THR A 134 -4.52 24.82 0.45
N ALA A 135 -5.82 24.60 0.17
CA ALA A 135 -6.67 23.71 0.97
C ALA A 135 -6.38 22.22 0.70
N HIS A 136 -5.98 21.85 -0.51
CA HIS A 136 -5.59 20.48 -0.85
C HIS A 136 -4.20 20.12 -0.34
N HIS A 137 -3.23 21.05 -0.37
CA HIS A 137 -1.86 20.80 0.11
C HIS A 137 -1.75 20.56 1.62
N SER A 138 -2.68 21.06 2.43
CA SER A 138 -2.66 20.83 3.89
C SER A 138 -3.21 19.48 4.31
N SER A 139 -3.95 18.78 3.43
CA SER A 139 -4.54 17.47 3.72
C SER A 139 -3.73 16.28 3.16
N GLU A 140 -2.77 16.54 2.29
CA GLU A 140 -1.96 15.50 1.65
C GLU A 140 -0.77 15.08 2.53
N LEU A 141 -0.55 13.77 2.62
CA LEU A 141 0.61 13.20 3.30
C LEU A 141 1.85 13.35 2.41
N SER A 142 2.85 14.12 2.87
CA SER A 142 4.12 14.26 2.15
C SER A 142 4.98 12.99 2.30
N PHE A 143 5.97 12.81 1.43
CA PHE A 143 6.94 11.72 1.59
C PHE A 143 7.78 11.87 2.86
N GLU A 144 8.13 13.10 3.23
CA GLU A 144 8.83 13.42 4.47
C GLU A 144 8.02 12.98 5.69
N ASP A 145 6.72 13.30 5.72
CA ASP A 145 5.82 12.91 6.80
C ASP A 145 5.67 11.40 6.85
N LEU A 146 5.43 10.75 5.69
CA LEU A 146 5.29 9.29 5.62
C LEU A 146 6.54 8.59 6.18
N VAL A 147 7.72 8.97 5.73
CA VAL A 147 8.99 8.36 6.20
C VAL A 147 9.23 8.66 7.68
N ALA A 148 8.85 9.85 8.17
CA ALA A 148 8.95 10.20 9.58
C ALA A 148 8.02 9.32 10.43
N ILE A 149 6.77 9.13 10.01
CA ILE A 149 5.77 8.29 10.68
C ILE A 149 6.22 6.83 10.71
N ILE A 150 6.67 6.30 9.56
CA ILE A 150 7.21 4.93 9.50
C ILE A 150 8.37 4.78 10.49
N SER A 151 9.30 5.73 10.48
CA SER A 151 10.47 5.70 11.39
C SER A 151 10.08 5.73 12.86
N ALA A 152 8.99 6.41 13.21
CA ALA A 152 8.51 6.53 14.60
C ALA A 152 7.70 5.32 15.08
N MET A 153 6.96 4.66 14.16
CA MET A 153 6.00 3.61 14.51
C MET A 153 6.46 2.19 14.20
N LEU A 154 7.54 2.03 13.41
CA LEU A 154 8.07 0.73 13.06
C LEU A 154 8.92 0.16 14.20
N LYS A 155 8.74 -1.13 14.50
CA LYS A 155 9.65 -1.86 15.43
C LYS A 155 11.08 -1.89 14.89
N PRO A 156 12.11 -2.03 15.74
CA PRO A 156 13.52 -2.12 15.29
C PRO A 156 13.78 -3.22 14.24
N LYS A 157 13.07 -4.35 14.33
CA LYS A 157 13.12 -5.48 13.37
C LYS A 157 11.93 -5.50 12.42
N GLY A 158 11.09 -4.48 12.45
CA GLY A 158 9.92 -4.36 11.60
C GLY A 158 10.29 -4.08 10.15
N LYS A 159 9.33 -4.30 9.27
CA LYS A 159 9.44 -4.03 7.84
C LYS A 159 8.39 -3.05 7.38
N PHE A 160 8.76 -2.19 6.46
CA PHE A 160 7.79 -1.34 5.77
C PHE A 160 7.72 -1.70 4.28
N TYR A 161 6.55 -1.49 3.72
CA TYR A 161 6.26 -1.74 2.30
C TYR A 161 5.54 -0.52 1.71
N LEU A 162 6.04 -0.02 0.59
CA LEU A 162 5.47 1.15 -0.09
C LEU A 162 5.27 0.88 -1.58
N LEU A 163 4.13 1.32 -2.12
CA LEU A 163 3.89 1.41 -3.56
C LEU A 163 3.98 2.87 -3.98
N LEU A 164 4.90 3.19 -4.88
CA LEU A 164 5.32 4.55 -5.17
C LEU A 164 5.41 4.83 -6.67
N PRO A 165 5.22 6.08 -7.13
CA PRO A 165 5.48 6.49 -8.50
C PRO A 165 6.96 6.39 -8.84
N TYR A 166 7.32 5.72 -9.95
CA TYR A 166 8.72 5.50 -10.34
C TYR A 166 9.51 6.80 -10.50
N LYS A 167 8.92 7.86 -11.00
CA LYS A 167 9.54 9.17 -11.17
C LYS A 167 9.99 9.84 -9.86
N ARG A 168 9.50 9.38 -8.70
CA ARG A 168 9.87 9.89 -7.36
C ARG A 168 10.88 8.98 -6.64
N ASN A 169 11.45 8.00 -7.35
CA ASN A 169 12.36 7.00 -6.75
C ASN A 169 13.55 7.65 -6.03
N GLU A 170 14.28 8.55 -6.69
CA GLU A 170 15.46 9.19 -6.09
C GLU A 170 15.15 9.99 -4.83
N GLU A 171 14.00 10.65 -4.80
CA GLU A 171 13.57 11.45 -3.66
C GLU A 171 13.29 10.57 -2.44
N ILE A 172 12.50 9.50 -2.63
CA ILE A 172 12.16 8.62 -1.52
C ILE A 172 13.38 7.88 -0.98
N MET A 173 14.30 7.45 -1.86
CA MET A 173 15.54 6.80 -1.42
C MET A 173 16.40 7.72 -0.57
N LYS A 174 16.51 9.00 -0.91
CA LYS A 174 17.22 10.00 -0.09
C LYS A 174 16.56 10.20 1.28
N LEU A 175 15.23 10.26 1.35
CA LEU A 175 14.50 10.44 2.60
C LEU A 175 14.66 9.22 3.53
N LEU A 176 14.65 8.00 2.97
CA LEU A 176 14.88 6.76 3.72
C LEU A 176 16.31 6.73 4.28
N ASP A 177 17.31 7.07 3.47
CA ASP A 177 18.72 7.11 3.89
C ASP A 177 18.95 8.12 5.03
N LEU A 178 18.35 9.31 4.97
CA LEU A 178 18.40 10.31 6.04
C LEU A 178 17.87 9.78 7.38
N ARG A 179 16.95 8.82 7.36
CA ARG A 179 16.39 8.15 8.55
C ARG A 179 17.07 6.82 8.87
N LYS A 180 18.17 6.48 8.17
CA LYS A 180 18.89 5.20 8.31
C LYS A 180 18.01 3.97 8.09
N MET A 181 17.04 4.11 7.20
CA MET A 181 16.14 3.04 6.78
C MET A 181 16.67 2.45 5.48
N MET A 182 16.90 1.14 5.48
CA MET A 182 17.51 0.43 4.35
C MET A 182 16.44 -0.24 3.51
N VAL A 183 16.51 -0.08 2.19
CA VAL A 183 15.67 -0.82 1.25
C VAL A 183 16.31 -2.20 1.01
N THR A 184 15.57 -3.25 1.33
CA THR A 184 16.00 -4.64 1.18
C THR A 184 15.53 -5.26 -0.13
N GLN A 185 14.32 -4.90 -0.59
CA GLN A 185 13.80 -5.27 -1.91
C GLN A 185 13.26 -4.07 -2.65
N ASN A 186 13.50 -4.04 -3.98
CA ASN A 186 13.00 -3.03 -4.89
C ASN A 186 12.42 -3.72 -6.14
N ILE A 187 11.11 -3.61 -6.35
CA ILE A 187 10.43 -4.22 -7.47
C ILE A 187 9.94 -3.14 -8.43
N LEU A 188 10.52 -3.10 -9.61
CA LEU A 188 10.17 -2.18 -10.67
C LEU A 188 8.96 -2.70 -11.44
N VAL A 189 7.90 -1.90 -11.55
CA VAL A 189 6.63 -2.32 -12.18
C VAL A 189 6.42 -1.56 -13.47
N ARG A 190 6.11 -2.31 -14.54
CA ARG A 190 5.72 -1.78 -15.85
C ARG A 190 4.46 -2.45 -16.37
N GLN A 191 3.74 -1.75 -17.24
CA GLN A 191 2.49 -2.28 -17.81
C GLN A 191 2.74 -3.51 -18.70
N SER A 192 3.77 -3.44 -19.56
CA SER A 192 4.29 -4.56 -20.34
C SER A 192 5.78 -4.37 -20.59
N TYR A 193 6.44 -5.37 -21.19
CA TYR A 193 7.87 -5.32 -21.49
C TYR A 193 8.27 -4.16 -22.42
N ASP A 194 7.34 -3.62 -23.20
CA ASP A 194 7.59 -2.51 -24.13
C ASP A 194 7.31 -1.12 -23.51
N HIS A 195 6.88 -1.06 -22.24
CA HIS A 195 6.60 0.18 -21.50
C HIS A 195 7.69 0.49 -20.48
N ASN A 196 7.86 1.78 -20.19
CA ASN A 196 8.70 2.25 -19.09
C ASN A 196 8.11 1.86 -17.75
N TYR A 197 8.94 1.85 -16.70
CA TYR A 197 8.48 1.70 -15.33
C TYR A 197 7.61 2.88 -14.93
N PHE A 198 6.47 2.61 -14.29
CA PHE A 198 5.55 3.64 -13.83
C PHE A 198 5.33 3.61 -12.32
N ARG A 199 5.59 2.47 -11.70
CA ARG A 199 5.57 2.27 -10.25
C ARG A 199 6.79 1.48 -9.82
N PHE A 200 7.10 1.57 -8.55
CA PHE A 200 8.01 0.66 -7.88
C PHE A 200 7.45 0.31 -6.50
N MET A 201 7.74 -0.89 -6.05
CA MET A 201 7.36 -1.41 -4.74
C MET A 201 8.62 -1.68 -3.96
N ILE A 202 8.70 -1.19 -2.72
CA ILE A 202 9.87 -1.40 -1.87
C ILE A 202 9.49 -2.09 -0.57
N GLU A 203 10.38 -2.98 -0.12
CA GLU A 203 10.50 -3.46 1.25
C GLU A 203 11.72 -2.80 1.87
N GLY A 204 11.59 -2.36 3.12
CA GLY A 204 12.74 -1.87 3.87
C GLY A 204 12.58 -2.05 5.37
N SER A 205 13.66 -1.79 6.10
CA SER A 205 13.75 -1.94 7.55
C SER A 205 14.87 -1.07 8.12
N PHE A 206 15.06 -1.10 9.45
CA PHE A 206 16.24 -0.51 10.11
C PHE A 206 17.45 -1.46 10.11
N GLU A 207 17.25 -2.73 9.78
CA GLU A 207 18.33 -3.69 9.75
C GLU A 207 19.25 -3.46 8.56
N LYS A 208 20.57 -3.54 8.81
CA LYS A 208 21.55 -3.39 7.73
C LYS A 208 21.43 -4.56 6.77
N SER A 209 21.22 -4.26 5.50
CA SER A 209 21.32 -5.22 4.41
C SER A 209 22.58 -4.96 3.59
N ALA A 210 23.29 -6.01 3.24
CA ALA A 210 24.48 -5.88 2.41
C ALA A 210 24.16 -5.46 0.98
N ASN A 211 22.98 -5.84 0.47
CA ASN A 211 22.54 -5.56 -0.90
C ASN A 211 21.02 -5.41 -0.97
N THR A 212 20.56 -4.51 -1.84
CA THR A 212 19.15 -4.41 -2.22
C THR A 212 18.85 -5.41 -3.36
N LEU A 213 17.89 -6.31 -3.14
CA LEU A 213 17.41 -7.21 -4.18
C LEU A 213 16.48 -6.44 -5.13
N THR A 214 16.94 -6.19 -6.36
CA THR A 214 16.09 -5.55 -7.37
C THR A 214 15.51 -6.59 -8.32
N LYS A 215 14.19 -6.55 -8.52
CA LYS A 215 13.43 -7.39 -9.46
C LYS A 215 12.56 -6.50 -10.36
N GLU A 216 12.04 -7.08 -11.42
CA GLU A 216 11.09 -6.43 -12.32
C GLU A 216 9.82 -7.27 -12.45
N ILE A 217 8.67 -6.60 -12.53
CA ILE A 217 7.38 -7.22 -12.86
C ILE A 217 6.73 -6.43 -13.99
N ALA A 218 6.50 -7.11 -15.13
CA ALA A 218 5.57 -6.63 -16.14
C ALA A 218 4.19 -7.23 -15.84
N ILE A 219 3.15 -6.39 -15.83
CA ILE A 219 1.78 -6.86 -15.60
C ILE A 219 1.33 -7.75 -16.73
N LYS A 220 1.63 -7.36 -17.98
CA LYS A 220 1.24 -8.08 -19.20
C LYS A 220 2.45 -8.41 -20.07
N ASN A 221 2.30 -9.49 -20.83
CA ASN A 221 3.24 -9.88 -21.89
C ASN A 221 2.92 -9.14 -23.21
N LYS A 222 3.68 -9.43 -24.26
CA LYS A 222 3.48 -8.85 -25.60
C LYS A 222 2.15 -9.23 -26.25
N SER A 223 1.55 -10.35 -25.86
CA SER A 223 0.23 -10.79 -26.31
C SER A 223 -0.92 -10.19 -25.49
N ASN A 224 -0.65 -9.20 -24.63
CA ASN A 224 -1.61 -8.56 -23.72
C ASN A 224 -2.25 -9.50 -22.69
N GLU A 225 -1.61 -10.65 -22.38
CA GLU A 225 -1.99 -11.58 -21.34
C GLU A 225 -1.22 -11.26 -20.06
N TYR A 226 -1.74 -11.64 -18.90
CA TYR A 226 -1.02 -11.49 -17.64
C TYR A 226 0.24 -12.36 -17.62
N THR A 227 1.34 -11.81 -17.10
CA THR A 227 2.60 -12.55 -16.97
C THR A 227 2.49 -13.66 -15.92
N LYS A 228 3.41 -14.63 -15.96
CA LYS A 228 3.46 -15.72 -14.98
C LYS A 228 3.70 -15.18 -13.56
N GLU A 229 4.56 -14.19 -13.42
CA GLU A 229 4.90 -13.54 -12.16
C GLU A 229 3.67 -12.83 -11.56
N PHE A 230 2.96 -12.05 -12.38
CA PHE A 230 1.73 -11.39 -11.98
C PHE A 230 0.65 -12.40 -11.58
N THR A 231 0.43 -13.44 -12.40
CA THR A 231 -0.56 -14.48 -12.12
C THR A 231 -0.22 -15.27 -10.86
N ALA A 232 1.06 -15.58 -10.63
CA ALA A 232 1.48 -16.31 -9.43
C ALA A 232 1.12 -15.57 -8.14
N LEU A 233 1.28 -14.23 -8.12
CA LEU A 233 0.93 -13.40 -6.96
C LEU A 233 -0.58 -13.28 -6.77
N LEU A 234 -1.36 -13.14 -7.86
CA LEU A 234 -2.78 -12.81 -7.76
C LEU A 234 -3.73 -14.00 -7.86
N LYS A 235 -3.23 -15.20 -8.15
CA LYS A 235 -4.05 -16.42 -8.29
C LYS A 235 -4.98 -16.71 -7.10
N ASP A 236 -4.55 -16.36 -5.88
CA ASP A 236 -5.34 -16.61 -4.67
C ASP A 236 -6.40 -15.52 -4.40
N TYR A 237 -6.37 -14.43 -5.17
CA TYR A 237 -7.24 -13.27 -5.02
C TYR A 237 -8.23 -13.13 -6.18
N TYR A 238 -7.79 -13.18 -7.43
CA TYR A 238 -8.63 -12.92 -8.60
C TYR A 238 -9.47 -14.13 -8.96
N LEU A 239 -10.75 -13.91 -9.37
CA LEU A 239 -11.71 -14.96 -9.66
C LEU A 239 -11.28 -15.89 -10.80
N TYR A 240 -10.59 -15.34 -11.80
CA TYR A 240 -10.29 -16.02 -13.06
C TYR A 240 -8.77 -16.10 -13.32
N MET A 241 -8.01 -16.46 -12.30
CA MET A 241 -6.58 -16.77 -12.40
C MET A 241 -6.26 -18.12 -11.79
#